data_9a917acb8446b6fe11970a8fdc5c98fb
#
_entry.id   9a917acb8446b6fe11970a8fdc5c98fb
#
_cell.length_a   1.000
_cell.length_b   1.000
_cell.length_c   1.000
_cell.angle_alpha   90.00
_cell.angle_beta   90.00
_cell.angle_gamma   90.00
#
_symmetry.space_group_name_H-M   'P 1'
#
loop_
_entity.id
_entity.type
_entity.pdbx_description
1 polymer ?
#
loop_
_entity_poly.entity_id
_entity_poly.type
_entity_poly.pdbx_seq_one_letter_code
_entity_poly.pdbx_strand_id
1 'polypeptide(L)'
;MFTQMIAEIARFLRSNSGAKGKEIARQLGMEKGAVNSLLYKVPQMFVHDDEHCWSLVAPHKLTLVLEEEAWVRASSFEDVLAVTGSPLDEPVSEVEFVVPKGCKIMIDAAARILALCNQTVKIGKTVSIDFSACKATLTYFNRLGFLITYQGW
;
A
#
# COMPACT_ATOMS: atom_id res chain seq x y z
N MET A 1 -1.10 -15.43 -14.62
CA MET A 1 -0.21 -14.86 -15.68
C MET A 1 -0.48 -13.38 -15.90
N PHE A 2 -1.69 -12.97 -16.28
CA PHE A 2 -2.04 -11.54 -16.51
C PHE A 2 -1.75 -10.62 -15.31
N THR A 3 -2.21 -11.00 -14.11
CA THR A 3 -1.98 -10.24 -12.87
C THR A 3 -0.50 -10.13 -12.51
N GLN A 4 0.28 -11.17 -12.74
CA GLN A 4 1.72 -11.17 -12.47
C GLN A 4 2.46 -10.20 -13.40
N MET A 5 2.12 -10.16 -14.68
CA MET A 5 2.72 -9.23 -15.65
C MET A 5 2.41 -7.77 -15.28
N ILE A 6 1.18 -7.47 -14.85
CA ILE A 6 0.80 -6.13 -14.36
C ILE A 6 1.64 -5.74 -13.14
N ALA A 7 1.83 -6.66 -12.19
CA ALA A 7 2.63 -6.41 -11.00
C ALA A 7 4.11 -6.14 -11.32
N GLU A 8 4.68 -6.85 -12.29
CA GLU A 8 6.05 -6.64 -12.76
C GLU A 8 6.23 -5.29 -13.45
N ILE A 9 5.29 -4.91 -14.33
CA ILE A 9 5.27 -3.60 -14.99
C ILE A 9 5.14 -2.48 -13.95
N ALA A 10 4.23 -2.62 -12.98
CA ALA A 10 4.03 -1.63 -11.92
C ALA A 10 5.29 -1.48 -11.05
N ARG A 11 5.94 -2.60 -10.71
CA ARG A 11 7.20 -2.59 -9.96
C ARG A 11 8.31 -1.86 -10.72
N PHE A 12 8.43 -2.12 -12.01
CA PHE A 12 9.42 -1.44 -12.86
C PHE A 12 9.14 0.08 -12.92
N LEU A 13 7.90 0.49 -13.17
CA LEU A 13 7.53 1.90 -13.30
C LEU A 13 7.65 2.70 -11.99
N ARG A 14 7.63 2.06 -10.82
CA ARG A 14 7.93 2.75 -9.55
C ARG A 14 9.32 3.36 -9.52
N SER A 15 10.29 2.65 -10.05
CA SER A 15 11.69 3.10 -10.08
C SER A 15 12.05 3.80 -11.39
N ASN A 16 11.23 3.68 -12.42
CA ASN A 16 11.50 4.15 -13.78
C ASN A 16 10.26 4.84 -14.37
N SER A 17 9.73 5.84 -13.66
CA SER A 17 8.61 6.63 -14.16
C SER A 17 8.98 7.34 -15.46
N GLY A 18 8.09 7.36 -16.43
CA GLY A 18 8.32 7.95 -17.73
C GLY A 18 9.01 7.02 -18.74
N ALA A 19 9.03 5.71 -18.48
CA ALA A 19 9.61 4.75 -19.42
C ALA A 19 8.69 4.47 -20.62
N LYS A 20 9.28 4.28 -21.81
CA LYS A 20 8.52 3.90 -23.00
C LYS A 20 8.17 2.41 -22.99
N GLY A 21 7.03 2.04 -23.59
CA GLY A 21 6.59 0.64 -23.65
C GLY A 21 7.63 -0.33 -24.22
N LYS A 22 8.46 0.14 -25.19
CA LYS A 22 9.61 -0.62 -25.71
C LYS A 22 10.68 -0.88 -24.66
N GLU A 23 10.93 0.06 -23.80
CA GLU A 23 11.93 -0.03 -22.74
C GLU A 23 11.46 -0.98 -21.63
N ILE A 24 10.20 -0.84 -21.22
CA ILE A 24 9.54 -1.75 -20.27
C ILE A 24 9.65 -3.20 -20.77
N ALA A 25 9.26 -3.43 -22.03
CA ALA A 25 9.31 -4.75 -22.66
C ALA A 25 10.72 -5.34 -22.66
N ARG A 26 11.73 -4.54 -23.04
CA ARG A 26 13.13 -4.98 -23.05
C ARG A 26 13.64 -5.34 -21.66
N GLN A 27 13.34 -4.53 -20.65
CA GLN A 27 13.84 -4.73 -19.28
C GLN A 27 13.18 -5.92 -18.59
N LEU A 28 11.92 -6.17 -18.89
CA LEU A 28 11.16 -7.29 -18.31
C LEU A 28 11.22 -8.57 -19.14
N GLY A 29 11.91 -8.56 -20.30
CA GLY A 29 11.97 -9.71 -21.20
C GLY A 29 10.60 -10.09 -21.79
N MET A 30 9.70 -9.11 -21.96
CA MET A 30 8.35 -9.30 -22.48
C MET A 30 8.24 -8.85 -23.93
N GLU A 31 7.24 -9.40 -24.63
CA GLU A 31 6.90 -8.95 -25.98
C GLU A 31 6.27 -7.55 -25.92
N LYS A 32 6.73 -6.62 -26.78
CA LYS A 32 6.30 -5.21 -26.80
C LYS A 32 4.78 -5.07 -27.00
N GLY A 33 4.18 -5.88 -27.87
CA GLY A 33 2.75 -5.84 -28.11
C GLY A 33 1.94 -6.26 -26.90
N ALA A 34 2.40 -7.26 -26.16
CA ALA A 34 1.79 -7.71 -24.91
C ALA A 34 1.87 -6.62 -23.83
N VAL A 35 3.01 -5.98 -23.65
CA VAL A 35 3.20 -4.87 -22.70
C VAL A 35 2.28 -3.71 -23.05
N ASN A 36 2.26 -3.25 -24.29
CA ASN A 36 1.39 -2.15 -24.71
C ASN A 36 -0.08 -2.51 -24.51
N SER A 37 -0.50 -3.71 -24.88
CA SER A 37 -1.88 -4.16 -24.68
C SER A 37 -2.29 -4.13 -23.20
N LEU A 38 -1.38 -4.52 -22.28
CA LEU A 38 -1.60 -4.47 -20.85
C LEU A 38 -1.72 -3.04 -20.33
N LEU A 39 -0.81 -2.17 -20.73
CA LEU A 39 -0.78 -0.76 -20.31
C LEU A 39 -2.08 -0.03 -20.67
N TYR A 40 -2.61 -0.24 -21.88
CA TYR A 40 -3.87 0.35 -22.31
C TYR A 40 -5.12 -0.32 -21.70
N LYS A 41 -5.05 -1.59 -21.34
CA LYS A 41 -6.18 -2.31 -20.72
C LYS A 41 -6.43 -1.94 -19.25
N VAL A 42 -5.45 -1.34 -18.58
CA VAL A 42 -5.52 -1.03 -17.14
C VAL A 42 -5.28 0.48 -16.91
N PRO A 43 -6.13 1.37 -17.47
CA PRO A 43 -5.94 2.81 -17.38
C PRO A 43 -6.06 3.36 -15.95
N GLN A 44 -6.63 2.59 -15.03
CA GLN A 44 -6.70 2.93 -13.61
C GLN A 44 -5.34 2.80 -12.90
N MET A 45 -4.36 2.10 -13.48
CA MET A 45 -3.03 1.91 -12.89
C MET A 45 -1.92 2.60 -13.67
N PHE A 46 -2.08 2.76 -14.99
CA PHE A 46 -1.07 3.27 -15.88
C PHE A 46 -1.57 4.47 -16.66
N VAL A 47 -0.76 5.51 -16.72
CA VAL A 47 -0.99 6.72 -17.51
C VAL A 47 0.21 6.98 -18.39
N HIS A 48 0.02 7.55 -19.57
CA HIS A 48 1.10 8.03 -20.43
C HIS A 48 0.93 9.50 -20.76
N ASP A 49 2.05 10.16 -21.01
CA ASP A 49 2.10 11.51 -21.55
C ASP A 49 1.95 11.53 -23.09
N ASP A 50 2.05 12.73 -23.66
CA ASP A 50 1.96 12.93 -25.13
C ASP A 50 3.13 12.29 -25.89
N GLU A 51 4.25 12.00 -25.22
CA GLU A 51 5.40 11.29 -25.80
C GLU A 51 5.32 9.77 -25.63
N HIS A 52 4.19 9.25 -25.14
CA HIS A 52 3.94 7.83 -24.84
C HIS A 52 4.91 7.26 -23.80
N CYS A 53 5.33 8.11 -22.84
CA CYS A 53 6.09 7.70 -21.66
C CYS A 53 5.12 7.31 -20.55
N TRP A 54 5.26 6.09 -20.05
CA TRP A 54 4.33 5.50 -19.09
C TRP A 54 4.74 5.75 -17.66
N SER A 55 3.76 6.03 -16.83
CA SER A 55 3.91 6.22 -15.40
C SER A 55 2.76 5.53 -14.66
N LEU A 56 2.95 5.26 -13.37
CA LEU A 56 1.82 4.85 -12.54
C LEU A 56 0.86 6.02 -12.33
N VAL A 57 -0.43 5.74 -12.37
CA VAL A 57 -1.44 6.71 -11.95
C VAL A 57 -1.15 7.09 -10.49
N ALA A 58 -1.15 8.41 -10.21
CA ALA A 58 -0.85 8.96 -8.89
C ALA A 58 -1.76 8.38 -7.79
N PRO A 59 -1.37 8.47 -6.54
CA PRO A 59 -1.17 7.37 -5.62
C PRO A 59 -2.44 6.55 -5.41
N HIS A 60 -2.38 5.26 -5.68
CA HIS A 60 -3.37 4.33 -5.15
C HIS A 60 -3.12 4.21 -3.64
N LYS A 61 -4.06 4.69 -2.87
CA LYS A 61 -4.10 4.55 -1.43
C LYS A 61 -4.67 3.18 -1.07
N LEU A 62 -3.93 2.40 -0.31
CA LEU A 62 -4.43 1.18 0.32
C LEU A 62 -5.04 1.55 1.66
N THR A 63 -6.30 1.23 1.87
CA THR A 63 -6.98 1.45 3.16
C THR A 63 -7.22 0.13 3.85
N LEU A 64 -6.64 -0.04 5.03
CA LEU A 64 -6.79 -1.18 5.91
C LEU A 64 -7.75 -0.80 7.03
N VAL A 65 -8.97 -1.28 6.98
CA VAL A 65 -10.01 -1.00 8.00
C VAL A 65 -9.99 -2.13 9.02
N LEU A 66 -9.73 -1.80 10.29
CA LEU A 66 -9.80 -2.76 11.39
C LEU A 66 -11.27 -3.08 11.73
N GLU A 67 -11.48 -4.13 12.52
CA GLU A 67 -12.82 -4.58 12.88
C GLU A 67 -13.50 -3.63 13.87
N GLU A 68 -14.75 -3.26 13.59
CA GLU A 68 -15.54 -2.36 14.42
C GLU A 68 -16.01 -3.06 15.70
N GLU A 69 -15.98 -2.34 16.83
CA GLU A 69 -16.40 -2.82 18.16
C GLU A 69 -15.75 -4.14 18.63
N ALA A 70 -14.54 -4.42 18.12
CA ALA A 70 -13.83 -5.68 18.37
C ALA A 70 -12.52 -5.49 19.12
N TRP A 71 -12.07 -6.59 19.72
CA TRP A 71 -10.71 -6.75 20.24
C TRP A 71 -9.80 -7.29 19.14
N VAL A 72 -9.03 -6.42 18.51
CA VAL A 72 -8.12 -6.79 17.42
C VAL A 72 -6.85 -7.39 18.00
N ARG A 73 -6.62 -8.66 17.69
CA ARG A 73 -5.38 -9.40 17.97
C ARG A 73 -4.52 -9.46 16.71
N ALA A 74 -3.30 -9.93 16.84
CA ALA A 74 -2.41 -10.13 15.70
C ALA A 74 -3.04 -11.03 14.63
N SER A 75 -3.74 -12.10 15.03
CA SER A 75 -4.46 -13.00 14.09
C SER A 75 -5.57 -12.28 13.33
N SER A 76 -6.41 -11.49 14.02
CA SER A 76 -7.47 -10.71 13.35
C SER A 76 -6.89 -9.69 12.37
N PHE A 77 -5.75 -9.10 12.69
CA PHE A 77 -5.05 -8.19 11.80
C PHE A 77 -4.50 -8.91 10.55
N GLU A 78 -3.98 -10.12 10.71
CA GLU A 78 -3.57 -10.94 9.55
C GLU A 78 -4.75 -11.29 8.63
N ASP A 79 -5.95 -11.51 9.18
CA ASP A 79 -7.18 -11.71 8.38
C ASP A 79 -7.52 -10.46 7.56
N VAL A 80 -7.35 -9.26 8.11
CA VAL A 80 -7.51 -8.00 7.37
C VAL A 80 -6.51 -7.91 6.21
N LEU A 81 -5.25 -8.26 6.45
CA LEU A 81 -4.22 -8.28 5.42
C LEU A 81 -4.52 -9.32 4.32
N ALA A 82 -5.05 -10.48 4.69
CA ALA A 82 -5.40 -11.52 3.74
C ALA A 82 -6.51 -11.08 2.77
N VAL A 83 -7.45 -10.26 3.25
CA VAL A 83 -8.57 -9.73 2.43
C VAL A 83 -8.16 -8.50 1.63
N THR A 84 -7.43 -7.58 2.24
CA THR A 84 -7.12 -6.25 1.67
C THR A 84 -5.83 -6.25 0.83
N GLY A 85 -4.92 -7.16 1.12
CA GLY A 85 -3.57 -7.19 0.58
C GLY A 85 -2.54 -6.61 1.55
N SER A 86 -1.28 -6.98 1.37
CA SER A 86 -0.18 -6.48 2.17
C SER A 86 0.32 -5.14 1.64
N PRO A 87 0.49 -4.11 2.49
CA PRO A 87 1.11 -2.84 2.09
C PRO A 87 2.50 -2.98 1.46
N LEU A 88 3.18 -4.08 1.71
CA LEU A 88 4.53 -4.33 1.16
C LEU A 88 4.47 -4.80 -0.29
N ASP A 89 3.42 -5.54 -0.66
CA ASP A 89 3.29 -6.19 -1.96
C ASP A 89 2.43 -5.39 -2.94
N GLU A 90 1.48 -4.61 -2.41
CA GLU A 90 0.56 -3.84 -3.24
C GLU A 90 1.25 -2.63 -3.92
N PRO A 91 0.91 -2.33 -5.18
CA PRO A 91 1.49 -1.22 -5.95
C PRO A 91 0.92 0.13 -5.56
N VAL A 92 0.95 0.47 -4.29
CA VAL A 92 0.45 1.72 -3.73
C VAL A 92 1.57 2.58 -3.18
N SER A 93 1.39 3.89 -3.16
CA SER A 93 2.33 4.84 -2.54
C SER A 93 1.87 5.31 -1.16
N GLU A 94 0.58 5.19 -0.87
CA GLU A 94 0.00 5.57 0.40
C GLU A 94 -0.71 4.39 1.06
N VAL A 95 -0.57 4.27 2.36
CA VAL A 95 -1.24 3.26 3.18
C VAL A 95 -1.91 3.95 4.37
N GLU A 96 -3.18 3.71 4.56
CA GLU A 96 -3.95 4.21 5.68
C GLU A 96 -4.53 3.06 6.49
N PHE A 97 -4.27 3.08 7.78
CA PHE A 97 -4.95 2.22 8.74
C PHE A 97 -6.12 3.00 9.33
N VAL A 98 -7.32 2.46 9.26
CA VAL A 98 -8.52 3.06 9.85
C VAL A 98 -8.91 2.29 11.09
N VAL A 99 -8.97 2.99 12.23
CA VAL A 99 -9.41 2.45 13.51
C VAL A 99 -10.87 2.87 13.73
N PRO A 100 -11.84 1.97 13.50
CA PRO A 100 -13.24 2.30 13.61
C PRO A 100 -13.69 2.46 15.06
N LYS A 101 -14.93 2.88 15.23
CA LYS A 101 -15.54 3.07 16.55
C LYS A 101 -15.50 1.78 17.37
N GLY A 102 -15.18 1.91 18.65
CA GLY A 102 -15.17 0.78 19.59
C GLY A 102 -14.06 -0.25 19.37
N CYS A 103 -13.19 -0.04 18.38
CA CYS A 103 -12.06 -0.91 18.11
C CYS A 103 -11.03 -0.81 19.24
N LYS A 104 -10.67 -1.95 19.80
CA LYS A 104 -9.63 -2.07 20.84
C LYS A 104 -8.49 -2.91 20.26
N ILE A 105 -7.30 -2.34 20.24
CA ILE A 105 -6.13 -3.01 19.66
C ILE A 105 -5.30 -3.61 20.80
N MET A 106 -5.13 -4.92 20.78
CA MET A 106 -4.28 -5.64 21.72
C MET A 106 -2.80 -5.34 21.45
N ILE A 107 -1.95 -5.54 22.44
CA ILE A 107 -0.52 -5.20 22.34
C ILE A 107 0.19 -6.00 21.25
N ASP A 108 -0.19 -7.24 21.03
CA ASP A 108 0.34 -8.08 19.97
C ASP A 108 -0.01 -7.55 18.57
N ALA A 109 -1.27 -7.11 18.37
CA ALA A 109 -1.70 -6.45 17.15
C ALA A 109 -1.01 -5.09 16.97
N ALA A 110 -0.90 -4.29 18.04
CA ALA A 110 -0.20 -3.00 18.00
C ALA A 110 1.26 -3.16 17.57
N ALA A 111 1.96 -4.14 18.12
CA ALA A 111 3.35 -4.45 17.74
C ALA A 111 3.45 -4.90 16.28
N ARG A 112 2.51 -5.70 15.80
CA ARG A 112 2.45 -6.17 14.40
C ARG A 112 2.18 -5.01 13.42
N ILE A 113 1.23 -4.14 13.75
CA ILE A 113 0.91 -2.94 12.97
C ILE A 113 2.13 -2.03 12.90
N LEU A 114 2.79 -1.77 14.04
CA LEU A 114 4.00 -0.94 14.09
C LEU A 114 5.13 -1.50 13.23
N ALA A 115 5.38 -2.80 13.31
CA ALA A 115 6.39 -3.45 12.49
C ALA A 115 6.09 -3.30 10.99
N LEU A 116 4.83 -3.51 10.60
CA LEU A 116 4.39 -3.36 9.21
C LEU A 116 4.50 -1.90 8.73
N CYS A 117 4.09 -0.93 9.56
CA CYS A 117 4.25 0.49 9.26
C CYS A 117 5.72 0.86 9.02
N ASN A 118 6.63 0.41 9.90
CA ASN A 118 8.07 0.64 9.75
C ASN A 118 8.63 0.06 8.46
N GLN A 119 8.24 -1.18 8.11
CA GLN A 119 8.65 -1.81 6.86
C GLN A 119 8.11 -1.06 5.65
N THR A 120 6.85 -0.63 5.70
CA THR A 120 6.18 0.12 4.63
C THR A 120 6.86 1.48 4.38
N VAL A 121 7.21 2.21 5.43
CA VAL A 121 7.96 3.47 5.32
C VAL A 121 9.36 3.26 4.74
N LYS A 122 10.06 2.19 5.16
CA LYS A 122 11.40 1.86 4.65
C LYS A 122 11.43 1.60 3.14
N ILE A 123 10.35 1.13 2.55
CA ILE A 123 10.23 0.94 1.11
C ILE A 123 9.70 2.19 0.37
N GLY A 124 9.65 3.35 1.06
CA GLY A 124 9.33 4.65 0.47
C GLY A 124 7.85 4.97 0.34
N LYS A 125 6.97 4.26 1.05
CA LYS A 125 5.53 4.55 1.07
C LYS A 125 5.17 5.46 2.25
N THR A 126 4.13 6.27 2.08
CA THR A 126 3.56 7.09 3.16
C THR A 126 2.55 6.24 3.95
N VAL A 127 2.64 6.31 5.27
CA VAL A 127 1.72 5.59 6.16
C VAL A 127 0.99 6.58 7.06
N SER A 128 -0.31 6.42 7.18
CA SER A 128 -1.16 7.17 8.12
C SER A 128 -2.04 6.23 8.92
N ILE A 129 -2.44 6.64 10.12
CA ILE A 129 -3.41 5.92 10.95
C ILE A 129 -4.51 6.89 11.33
N ASP A 130 -5.74 6.57 10.97
CA ASP A 130 -6.92 7.37 11.30
C ASP A 130 -7.58 6.84 12.58
N PHE A 131 -7.47 7.63 13.64
CA PHE A 131 -8.12 7.40 14.94
C PHE A 131 -9.35 8.29 15.16
N SER A 132 -9.84 8.98 14.15
CA SER A 132 -10.93 9.97 14.29
C SER A 132 -12.18 9.38 14.93
N ALA A 133 -12.48 8.12 14.64
CA ALA A 133 -13.62 7.39 15.22
C ALA A 133 -13.33 6.74 16.58
N CYS A 134 -12.06 6.64 17.02
CA CYS A 134 -11.67 5.93 18.24
C CYS A 134 -10.52 6.61 19.01
N LYS A 135 -10.83 7.72 19.68
CA LYS A 135 -9.86 8.51 20.47
C LYS A 135 -9.24 7.74 21.64
N ALA A 136 -9.96 6.78 22.21
CA ALA A 136 -9.46 5.96 23.31
C ALA A 136 -8.25 5.10 22.86
N THR A 137 -8.31 4.53 21.68
CA THR A 137 -7.21 3.77 21.09
C THR A 137 -6.02 4.67 20.74
N LEU A 138 -6.26 5.89 20.27
CA LEU A 138 -5.20 6.90 20.10
C LEU A 138 -4.44 7.16 21.40
N THR A 139 -5.15 7.37 22.50
CA THR A 139 -4.54 7.59 23.82
C THR A 139 -3.68 6.40 24.26
N TYR A 140 -4.14 5.18 23.99
CA TYR A 140 -3.41 3.96 24.25
C TYR A 140 -2.10 3.87 23.43
N PHE A 141 -2.18 4.15 22.14
CA PHE A 141 -1.00 4.19 21.26
C PHE A 141 0.01 5.26 21.67
N ASN A 142 -0.46 6.45 22.10
CA ASN A 142 0.40 7.50 22.67
C ASN A 142 1.17 7.01 23.90
N ARG A 143 0.52 6.30 24.81
CA ARG A 143 1.15 5.74 26.01
C ARG A 143 2.19 4.66 25.69
N LEU A 144 2.00 3.90 24.61
CA LEU A 144 2.97 2.92 24.12
C LEU A 144 4.17 3.56 23.40
N GLY A 145 4.19 4.90 23.22
CA GLY A 145 5.23 5.58 22.46
C GLY A 145 5.15 5.37 20.96
N PHE A 146 4.06 4.79 20.47
CA PHE A 146 3.85 4.48 19.06
C PHE A 146 3.98 5.73 18.16
N LEU A 147 3.38 6.85 18.58
CA LEU A 147 3.40 8.09 17.82
C LEU A 147 4.73 8.86 17.91
N ILE A 148 5.54 8.63 18.92
CA ILE A 148 6.89 9.22 19.02
C ILE A 148 7.78 8.71 17.89
N THR A 149 7.60 7.46 17.48
CA THR A 149 8.35 6.85 16.38
C THR A 149 7.93 7.40 15.00
N TYR A 150 6.74 8.01 14.91
CA TYR A 150 6.13 8.53 13.68
C TYR A 150 5.98 10.05 13.64
N GLN A 151 6.48 10.79 14.64
CA GLN A 151 6.51 12.27 14.62
C GLN A 151 7.59 12.85 13.70
N GLY A 152 7.89 12.20 12.63
CA GLY A 152 8.57 12.76 11.47
C GLY A 152 7.60 13.33 10.43
N TRP A 153 6.44 13.79 10.88
CA TRP A 153 5.38 14.41 10.07
C TRP A 153 5.52 15.92 10.04
#